data_9b592c8db1598816cb7ad8e4ae45f367
#
_entry.id   9b592c8db1598816cb7ad8e4ae45f367
#
_cell.length_a   1.000
_cell.length_b   1.000
_cell.length_c   1.000
_cell.angle_alpha   90.00
_cell.angle_beta   90.00
_cell.angle_gamma   90.00
#
_symmetry.space_group_name_H-M   'P 1'
#
loop_
_entity.id
_entity.type
_entity.pdbx_description
1 polymer ?
#
loop_
_entity_poly.entity_id
_entity_poly.type
_entity_poly.pdbx_seq_one_letter_code
_entity_poly.pdbx_strand_id
1 'polypeptide(L)'
;LIRRGFETGEIMVVLVLGSPILPSKNNFVKALRKVHPEITTVVLNVNNKQTSMVLGEKEKPIYGPGFIKDKLCGCTFRISPKSFYQVNPVQTEVLYNTAMDYAELTGKETVIDAYCGPGTIGLIAAKNAKKVIGVELNKDAVKDARINAKENGITNAEIYAGDAGRFMVDMASKNQKADVVFMDPPRAGSDEKFLSSV
;
A
#
# COMPACT_ATOMS: atom_id res chain seq x y z
N LEU A 1 3.09 10.89 -14.13
CA LEU A 1 3.42 10.60 -12.74
C LEU A 1 4.73 9.82 -12.68
N ILE A 2 5.62 10.23 -11.79
CA ILE A 2 6.87 9.49 -11.53
C ILE A 2 6.86 9.08 -10.05
N ARG A 3 7.24 7.83 -9.80
CA ARG A 3 7.46 7.29 -8.44
C ARG A 3 8.86 6.71 -8.37
N ARG A 4 9.53 6.94 -7.24
CA ARG A 4 10.87 6.42 -6.98
C ARG A 4 10.88 5.73 -5.61
N GLY A 5 11.44 4.53 -5.55
CA GLY A 5 11.81 3.87 -4.31
C GLY A 5 13.00 4.60 -3.69
N PHE A 6 12.91 4.93 -2.41
CA PHE A 6 13.94 5.69 -1.71
C PHE A 6 15.19 4.83 -1.49
N GLU A 7 15.02 3.65 -0.92
CA GLU A 7 16.11 2.70 -0.63
C GLU A 7 16.57 1.94 -1.87
N THR A 8 15.64 1.54 -2.75
CA THR A 8 15.96 0.71 -3.90
C THR A 8 16.45 1.50 -5.10
N GLY A 9 16.08 2.78 -5.17
CA GLY A 9 16.34 3.63 -6.34
C GLY A 9 15.51 3.27 -7.57
N GLU A 10 14.61 2.26 -7.50
CA GLU A 10 13.75 1.87 -8.61
C GLU A 10 12.82 3.02 -9.02
N ILE A 11 12.66 3.24 -10.33
CA ILE A 11 11.82 4.31 -10.86
C ILE A 11 10.70 3.74 -11.72
N MET A 12 9.48 4.17 -11.42
CA MET A 12 8.29 3.93 -12.21
C MET A 12 7.83 5.22 -12.89
N VAL A 13 7.65 5.16 -14.20
CA VAL A 13 7.03 6.22 -14.99
C VAL A 13 5.63 5.80 -15.39
N VAL A 14 4.63 6.60 -15.02
CA VAL A 14 3.23 6.38 -15.44
C VAL A 14 2.84 7.45 -16.43
N LEU A 15 2.58 7.04 -17.66
CA LEU A 15 2.07 7.90 -18.74
C LEU A 15 0.54 7.89 -18.67
N VAL A 16 -0.03 9.04 -18.34
CA VAL A 16 -1.49 9.21 -18.29
C VAL A 16 -1.96 9.81 -19.61
N LEU A 17 -2.72 9.06 -20.36
CA LEU A 17 -3.20 9.42 -21.68
C LEU A 17 -4.73 9.37 -21.75
N GLY A 18 -5.33 10.19 -22.59
CA GLY A 18 -6.77 10.14 -22.89
C GLY A 18 -7.18 8.95 -23.77
N SER A 19 -6.20 8.20 -24.30
CA SER A 19 -6.40 7.04 -25.19
C SER A 19 -5.49 5.89 -24.78
N PRO A 20 -5.91 4.63 -24.98
CA PRO A 20 -5.07 3.46 -24.70
C PRO A 20 -3.94 3.27 -25.74
N ILE A 21 -3.89 4.11 -26.77
CA ILE A 21 -2.94 4.01 -27.86
C ILE A 21 -1.81 5.02 -27.67
N LEU A 22 -0.59 4.51 -27.56
CA LEU A 22 0.63 5.30 -27.64
C LEU A 22 1.38 4.88 -28.90
N PRO A 23 1.36 5.71 -29.95
CA PRO A 23 2.13 5.42 -31.18
C PRO A 23 3.62 5.26 -30.86
N SER A 24 4.27 4.32 -31.52
CA SER A 24 5.71 4.06 -31.35
C SER A 24 6.16 3.83 -29.89
N LYS A 25 5.30 3.25 -29.04
CA LYS A 25 5.55 3.02 -27.61
C LYS A 25 6.91 2.35 -27.34
N ASN A 26 7.31 1.40 -28.18
CA ASN A 26 8.57 0.68 -28.00
C ASN A 26 9.79 1.61 -28.26
N ASN A 27 9.71 2.48 -29.26
CA ASN A 27 10.76 3.47 -29.53
C ASN A 27 10.81 4.51 -28.41
N PHE A 28 9.66 4.95 -27.90
CA PHE A 28 9.58 5.84 -26.74
C PHE A 28 10.28 5.23 -25.53
N VAL A 29 9.92 4.00 -25.17
CA VAL A 29 10.54 3.30 -24.02
C VAL A 29 12.04 3.13 -24.23
N LYS A 30 12.48 2.75 -25.45
CA LYS A 30 13.89 2.59 -25.77
C LYS A 30 14.65 3.91 -25.63
N ALA A 31 14.11 5.02 -26.13
CA ALA A 31 14.71 6.35 -26.04
C ALA A 31 14.77 6.82 -24.58
N LEU A 32 13.67 6.66 -23.83
CA LEU A 32 13.59 7.03 -22.42
C LEU A 32 14.65 6.30 -21.59
N ARG A 33 14.77 4.98 -21.77
CA ARG A 33 15.75 4.17 -21.03
C ARG A 33 17.20 4.36 -21.50
N LYS A 34 17.41 4.86 -22.70
CA LYS A 34 18.75 5.24 -23.16
C LYS A 34 19.29 6.44 -22.36
N VAL A 35 18.40 7.36 -21.98
CA VAL A 35 18.74 8.56 -21.18
C VAL A 35 18.69 8.26 -19.68
N HIS A 36 17.73 7.44 -19.26
CA HIS A 36 17.42 7.10 -17.87
C HIS A 36 17.38 5.56 -17.69
N PRO A 37 18.54 4.89 -17.64
CA PRO A 37 18.62 3.42 -17.49
C PRO A 37 18.07 2.92 -16.15
N GLU A 38 18.02 3.79 -15.14
CA GLU A 38 17.46 3.53 -13.80
C GLU A 38 15.94 3.33 -13.78
N ILE A 39 15.23 3.65 -14.87
CA ILE A 39 13.78 3.39 -14.97
C ILE A 39 13.56 1.89 -15.08
N THR A 40 12.89 1.32 -14.05
CA THR A 40 12.60 -0.11 -13.94
C THR A 40 11.29 -0.49 -14.59
N THR A 41 10.32 0.43 -14.64
CA THR A 41 9.02 0.15 -15.24
C THR A 41 8.36 1.38 -15.84
N VAL A 42 7.61 1.19 -16.92
CA VAL A 42 6.78 2.21 -17.55
C VAL A 42 5.36 1.67 -17.70
N VAL A 43 4.40 2.39 -17.17
CA VAL A 43 2.98 2.03 -17.21
C VAL A 43 2.21 3.07 -18.03
N LEU A 44 1.33 2.60 -18.90
CA LEU A 44 0.35 3.42 -19.57
C LEU A 44 -0.94 3.36 -18.77
N ASN A 45 -1.43 4.50 -18.32
CA ASN A 45 -2.71 4.67 -17.65
C ASN A 45 -3.65 5.47 -18.56
N VAL A 46 -4.91 5.05 -18.65
CA VAL A 46 -5.91 5.71 -19.50
C VAL A 46 -6.86 6.50 -18.62
N ASN A 47 -6.81 7.81 -18.75
CA ASN A 47 -7.74 8.72 -18.10
C ASN A 47 -8.24 9.78 -19.09
N ASN A 48 -9.49 9.65 -19.50
CA ASN A 48 -10.18 10.61 -20.37
C ASN A 48 -11.21 11.47 -19.58
N LYS A 49 -11.24 11.36 -18.25
CA LYS A 49 -12.15 12.11 -17.39
C LYS A 49 -11.52 13.45 -17.00
N GLN A 50 -12.30 14.51 -17.07
CA GLN A 50 -11.92 15.85 -16.55
C GLN A 50 -12.30 15.94 -15.07
N THR A 51 -11.56 15.26 -14.20
CA THR A 51 -11.76 15.23 -12.75
C THR A 51 -10.45 15.50 -12.04
N SER A 52 -10.48 15.70 -10.73
CA SER A 52 -9.28 15.82 -9.90
C SER A 52 -8.46 14.52 -9.80
N MET A 53 -9.02 13.38 -10.23
CA MET A 53 -8.33 12.10 -10.25
C MET A 53 -7.32 12.05 -11.39
N VAL A 54 -6.04 12.00 -11.05
CA VAL A 54 -4.94 11.94 -12.05
C VAL A 54 -4.95 10.59 -12.79
N LEU A 55 -5.15 9.48 -12.08
CA LEU A 55 -5.11 8.13 -12.66
C LEU A 55 -6.51 7.62 -12.99
N GLY A 56 -6.66 7.08 -14.19
CA GLY A 56 -7.86 6.36 -14.61
C GLY A 56 -7.86 4.91 -14.15
N GLU A 57 -8.94 4.21 -14.44
CA GLU A 57 -9.13 2.81 -13.99
C GLU A 57 -8.26 1.80 -14.76
N LYS A 58 -8.07 2.04 -16.05
CA LYS A 58 -7.35 1.12 -16.93
C LYS A 58 -5.86 1.45 -16.98
N GLU A 59 -5.05 0.47 -16.70
CA GLU A 59 -3.59 0.58 -16.79
C GLU A 59 -2.96 -0.66 -17.40
N LYS A 60 -1.81 -0.47 -18.05
CA LYS A 60 -1.06 -1.54 -18.68
C LYS A 60 0.43 -1.24 -18.61
N PRO A 61 1.26 -2.15 -18.08
CA PRO A 61 2.70 -2.04 -18.25
C PRO A 61 3.08 -2.10 -19.73
N ILE A 62 3.91 -1.18 -20.17
CA ILE A 62 4.51 -1.17 -21.52
C ILE A 62 6.00 -1.47 -21.46
N TYR A 63 6.58 -1.46 -20.26
CA TYR A 63 7.92 -1.92 -19.93
C TYR A 63 8.00 -2.29 -18.45
N GLY A 64 8.75 -3.35 -18.14
CA GLY A 64 8.98 -3.82 -16.78
C GLY A 64 7.72 -4.44 -16.14
N PRO A 65 7.77 -4.66 -14.81
CA PRO A 65 6.74 -5.42 -14.09
C PRO A 65 5.44 -4.64 -13.81
N GLY A 66 5.42 -3.32 -14.02
CA GLY A 66 4.26 -2.47 -13.72
C GLY A 66 4.19 -1.98 -12.26
N PHE A 67 5.24 -2.18 -11.50
CA PHE A 67 5.40 -1.71 -10.13
C PHE A 67 6.88 -1.48 -9.83
N ILE A 68 7.15 -0.81 -8.72
CA ILE A 68 8.48 -0.72 -8.11
C ILE A 68 8.45 -1.31 -6.71
N LYS A 69 9.61 -1.59 -6.15
CA LYS A 69 9.77 -1.99 -4.76
C LYS A 69 10.51 -0.90 -3.99
N ASP A 70 10.20 -0.82 -2.71
CA ASP A 70 10.97 -0.01 -1.76
C ASP A 70 11.08 -0.72 -0.42
N LYS A 71 11.98 -0.26 0.45
CA LYS A 71 12.16 -0.81 1.79
C LYS A 71 11.74 0.21 2.83
N LEU A 72 11.09 -0.28 3.89
CA LEU A 72 10.65 0.54 5.03
C LEU A 72 10.64 -0.33 6.28
N CYS A 73 11.30 0.10 7.36
CA CYS A 73 11.42 -0.64 8.63
C CYS A 73 11.83 -2.11 8.43
N GLY A 74 12.75 -2.38 7.48
CA GLY A 74 13.24 -3.72 7.18
C GLY A 74 12.24 -4.66 6.49
N CYS A 75 11.13 -4.14 5.95
CA CYS A 75 10.23 -4.84 5.05
C CYS A 75 10.35 -4.29 3.63
N THR A 76 10.15 -5.17 2.64
CA THR A 76 10.10 -4.77 1.23
C THR A 76 8.64 -4.64 0.80
N PHE A 77 8.30 -3.51 0.20
CA PHE A 77 6.94 -3.22 -0.25
C PHE A 77 6.90 -3.03 -1.76
N ARG A 78 5.93 -3.69 -2.38
CA ARG A 78 5.54 -3.45 -3.76
C ARG A 78 4.67 -2.20 -3.82
N ILE A 79 5.01 -1.30 -4.73
CA ILE A 79 4.33 -0.03 -4.94
C ILE A 79 3.78 -0.02 -6.36
N SER A 80 2.47 -0.19 -6.50
CA SER A 80 1.74 -0.12 -7.78
C SER A 80 1.41 1.35 -8.14
N PRO A 81 1.02 1.68 -9.38
CA PRO A 81 0.71 3.06 -9.77
C PRO A 81 -0.30 3.76 -8.86
N LYS A 82 -1.32 3.03 -8.40
CA LYS A 82 -2.41 3.53 -7.55
C LYS A 82 -2.23 3.29 -6.05
N SER A 83 -1.23 2.51 -5.63
CA SER A 83 -0.99 2.25 -4.21
C SER A 83 -0.64 3.55 -3.49
N PHE A 84 -1.26 3.77 -2.34
CA PHE A 84 -0.75 4.75 -1.40
C PHE A 84 0.59 4.26 -0.84
N TYR A 85 1.55 5.13 -0.76
CA TYR A 85 2.83 4.91 -0.08
C TYR A 85 3.33 6.25 0.43
N GLN A 86 3.84 6.28 1.65
CA GLN A 86 4.29 7.51 2.30
C GLN A 86 5.42 8.17 1.51
N VAL A 87 5.29 9.47 1.28
CA VAL A 87 6.21 10.23 0.41
C VAL A 87 7.52 10.64 1.10
N ASN A 88 7.58 10.58 2.42
CA ASN A 88 8.76 10.86 3.22
C ASN A 88 9.18 9.61 4.01
N PRO A 89 9.93 8.69 3.41
CA PRO A 89 10.25 7.40 4.04
C PRO A 89 11.07 7.56 5.33
N VAL A 90 11.98 8.51 5.39
CA VAL A 90 12.79 8.76 6.60
C VAL A 90 11.90 9.10 7.81
N GLN A 91 10.96 10.04 7.61
CA GLN A 91 10.03 10.41 8.68
C GLN A 91 9.00 9.32 8.95
N THR A 92 8.64 8.56 7.93
CA THR A 92 7.73 7.41 8.09
C THR A 92 8.35 6.32 8.95
N GLU A 93 9.63 6.03 8.81
CA GLU A 93 10.33 5.08 9.69
C GLU A 93 10.31 5.54 11.14
N VAL A 94 10.56 6.82 11.39
CA VAL A 94 10.47 7.39 12.75
C VAL A 94 9.05 7.20 13.31
N LEU A 95 8.04 7.57 12.54
CA LEU A 95 6.63 7.45 12.94
C LEU A 95 6.25 5.99 13.23
N TYR A 96 6.61 5.07 12.33
CA TYR A 96 6.22 3.67 12.48
C TYR A 96 6.98 2.99 13.63
N ASN A 97 8.27 3.27 13.81
CA ASN A 97 9.01 2.77 14.95
C ASN A 97 8.41 3.29 16.27
N THR A 98 8.07 4.58 16.34
CA THR A 98 7.38 5.15 17.51
C THR A 98 6.05 4.45 17.78
N ALA A 99 5.27 4.17 16.73
CA ALA A 99 4.01 3.43 16.87
C ALA A 99 4.23 1.98 17.37
N MET A 100 5.30 1.31 16.90
CA MET A 100 5.66 -0.03 17.40
C MET A 100 6.12 0.01 18.86
N ASP A 101 6.88 1.04 19.25
CA ASP A 101 7.30 1.22 20.65
C ASP A 101 6.09 1.41 21.57
N TYR A 102 5.10 2.22 21.16
CA TYR A 102 3.87 2.39 21.96
C TYR A 102 2.98 1.13 21.99
N ALA A 103 3.05 0.30 20.96
CA ALA A 103 2.27 -0.93 20.90
C ALA A 103 2.82 -2.03 21.84
N GLU A 104 4.08 -1.93 22.30
CA GLU A 104 4.75 -2.85 23.23
C GLU A 104 4.54 -4.35 22.88
N LEU A 105 4.63 -4.69 21.58
CA LEU A 105 4.34 -6.03 21.07
C LEU A 105 5.35 -7.07 21.59
N THR A 106 4.84 -8.16 22.16
CA THR A 106 5.60 -9.25 22.80
C THR A 106 5.52 -10.59 22.05
N GLY A 107 4.78 -10.63 20.94
CA GLY A 107 4.50 -11.86 20.18
C GLY A 107 3.23 -12.59 20.63
N LYS A 108 2.44 -12.01 21.51
CA LYS A 108 1.19 -12.59 22.02
C LYS A 108 -0.06 -11.87 21.53
N GLU A 109 0.10 -10.67 21.04
CA GLU A 109 -0.97 -9.74 20.72
C GLU A 109 -1.63 -10.05 19.37
N THR A 110 -2.93 -9.85 19.32
CA THR A 110 -3.72 -9.71 18.09
C THR A 110 -3.81 -8.23 17.75
N VAL A 111 -3.27 -7.87 16.60
CA VAL A 111 -3.19 -6.50 16.11
C VAL A 111 -4.18 -6.31 14.97
N ILE A 112 -4.90 -5.20 14.96
CA ILE A 112 -5.68 -4.75 13.81
C ILE A 112 -4.96 -3.57 13.16
N ASP A 113 -4.78 -3.63 11.84
CA ASP A 113 -4.36 -2.52 10.99
C ASP A 113 -5.59 -2.07 10.19
N ALA A 114 -6.30 -1.10 10.73
CA ALA A 114 -7.48 -0.52 10.11
C ALA A 114 -7.05 0.52 9.06
N TYR A 115 -7.64 0.44 7.87
CA TYR A 115 -7.22 1.22 6.69
C TYR A 115 -5.81 0.85 6.22
N CYS A 116 -5.49 -0.45 6.18
CA CYS A 116 -4.12 -0.93 6.07
C CYS A 116 -3.41 -0.60 4.74
N GLY A 117 -4.12 -0.16 3.72
CA GLY A 117 -3.53 0.11 2.40
C GLY A 117 -2.76 -1.10 1.85
N PRO A 118 -1.52 -0.92 1.39
CA PRO A 118 -0.66 -2.03 0.95
C PRO A 118 -0.06 -2.83 2.12
N GLY A 119 -0.53 -2.62 3.35
CA GLY A 119 -0.16 -3.36 4.55
C GLY A 119 1.08 -2.85 5.26
N THR A 120 1.48 -1.60 5.07
CA THR A 120 2.79 -1.13 5.56
C THR A 120 2.92 -1.23 7.08
N ILE A 121 1.96 -0.71 7.85
CA ILE A 121 2.02 -0.73 9.32
C ILE A 121 1.84 -2.14 9.85
N GLY A 122 0.78 -2.83 9.42
CA GLY A 122 0.46 -4.16 9.93
C GLY A 122 1.54 -5.20 9.63
N LEU A 123 2.16 -5.16 8.46
CA LEU A 123 3.22 -6.12 8.12
C LEU A 123 4.52 -5.86 8.90
N ILE A 124 4.80 -4.60 9.24
CA ILE A 124 5.91 -4.27 10.15
C ILE A 124 5.59 -4.80 11.55
N ALA A 125 4.38 -4.57 12.07
CA ALA A 125 3.92 -5.08 13.36
C ALA A 125 3.92 -6.62 13.44
N ALA A 126 3.65 -7.30 12.33
CA ALA A 126 3.59 -8.76 12.26
C ALA A 126 4.87 -9.47 12.69
N LYS A 127 6.01 -8.78 12.65
CA LYS A 127 7.30 -9.34 13.10
C LYS A 127 7.31 -9.61 14.61
N ASN A 128 6.53 -8.84 15.39
CA ASN A 128 6.49 -8.89 16.84
C ASN A 128 5.09 -9.15 17.40
N ALA A 129 4.11 -9.48 16.57
CA ALA A 129 2.75 -9.80 16.96
C ALA A 129 2.46 -11.30 16.79
N LYS A 130 1.52 -11.85 17.55
CA LYS A 130 0.98 -13.20 17.34
C LYS A 130 0.20 -13.29 16.04
N LYS A 131 -0.65 -12.30 15.79
CA LYS A 131 -1.52 -12.22 14.62
C LYS A 131 -1.76 -10.76 14.23
N VAL A 132 -1.81 -10.51 12.93
CA VAL A 132 -2.23 -9.22 12.38
C VAL A 132 -3.44 -9.42 11.49
N ILE A 133 -4.41 -8.52 11.62
CA ILE A 133 -5.60 -8.45 10.78
C ILE A 133 -5.59 -7.09 10.09
N GLY A 134 -5.34 -7.07 8.79
CA GLY A 134 -5.43 -5.86 7.97
C GLY A 134 -6.80 -5.73 7.31
N VAL A 135 -7.38 -4.54 7.33
CA VAL A 135 -8.66 -4.25 6.69
C VAL A 135 -8.51 -3.06 5.75
N GLU A 136 -8.92 -3.23 4.48
CA GLU A 136 -8.77 -2.21 3.46
C GLU A 136 -9.93 -2.27 2.45
N LEU A 137 -10.49 -1.12 2.12
CA LEU A 137 -11.60 -1.01 1.18
C LEU A 137 -11.16 -1.20 -0.29
N ASN A 138 -9.97 -0.70 -0.62
CA ASN A 138 -9.42 -0.76 -1.98
C ASN A 138 -8.88 -2.17 -2.28
N LYS A 139 -9.54 -2.88 -3.17
CA LYS A 139 -9.18 -4.25 -3.55
C LYS A 139 -7.78 -4.38 -4.18
N ASP A 140 -7.29 -3.35 -4.86
CA ASP A 140 -5.94 -3.36 -5.44
C ASP A 140 -4.89 -3.23 -4.33
N ALA A 141 -5.14 -2.40 -3.32
CA ALA A 141 -4.28 -2.29 -2.14
C ALA A 141 -4.29 -3.59 -1.31
N VAL A 142 -5.44 -4.24 -1.12
CA VAL A 142 -5.54 -5.58 -0.50
C VAL A 142 -4.69 -6.61 -1.24
N LYS A 143 -4.73 -6.60 -2.57
CA LYS A 143 -3.89 -7.48 -3.39
C LYS A 143 -2.41 -7.21 -3.17
N ASP A 144 -2.00 -5.95 -3.17
CA ASP A 144 -0.61 -5.56 -2.91
C ASP A 144 -0.20 -5.96 -1.49
N ALA A 145 -1.06 -5.75 -0.47
CA ALA A 145 -0.79 -6.15 0.92
C ALA A 145 -0.53 -7.66 1.07
N ARG A 146 -1.34 -8.49 0.41
CA ARG A 146 -1.15 -9.95 0.40
C ARG A 146 0.15 -10.38 -0.30
N ILE A 147 0.50 -9.71 -1.39
CA ILE A 147 1.79 -9.95 -2.08
C ILE A 147 2.94 -9.53 -1.17
N ASN A 148 2.84 -8.36 -0.53
CA ASN A 148 3.84 -7.84 0.39
C ASN A 148 4.04 -8.79 1.59
N ALA A 149 2.97 -9.32 2.18
CA ALA A 149 3.06 -10.32 3.23
C ALA A 149 3.88 -11.53 2.77
N LYS A 150 3.54 -12.10 1.61
CA LYS A 150 4.23 -13.25 1.03
C LYS A 150 5.71 -12.96 0.73
N GLU A 151 6.02 -11.81 0.13
CA GLU A 151 7.39 -11.43 -0.24
C GLU A 151 8.28 -11.21 1.00
N ASN A 152 7.69 -10.80 2.12
CA ASN A 152 8.41 -10.65 3.40
C ASN A 152 8.39 -11.92 4.28
N GLY A 153 7.83 -13.04 3.80
CA GLY A 153 7.72 -14.28 4.57
C GLY A 153 6.79 -14.19 5.78
N ILE A 154 5.87 -13.22 5.79
CA ILE A 154 4.93 -13.00 6.89
C ILE A 154 3.74 -13.93 6.70
N THR A 155 3.54 -14.86 7.65
CA THR A 155 2.50 -15.89 7.61
C THR A 155 1.40 -15.68 8.63
N ASN A 156 1.58 -14.75 9.57
CA ASN A 156 0.65 -14.43 10.66
C ASN A 156 -0.21 -13.18 10.37
N ALA A 157 -0.25 -12.70 9.11
CA ALA A 157 -1.08 -11.59 8.70
C ALA A 157 -2.23 -12.07 7.79
N GLU A 158 -3.46 -11.70 8.15
CA GLU A 158 -4.68 -11.93 7.36
C GLU A 158 -5.18 -10.58 6.84
N ILE A 159 -5.38 -10.45 5.52
CA ILE A 159 -5.79 -9.19 4.91
C ILE A 159 -7.20 -9.34 4.32
N TYR A 160 -8.12 -8.51 4.77
CA TYR A 160 -9.52 -8.51 4.39
C TYR A 160 -9.87 -7.29 3.52
N ALA A 161 -10.65 -7.56 2.45
CA ALA A 161 -11.23 -6.51 1.65
C ALA A 161 -12.58 -6.09 2.26
N GLY A 162 -12.68 -4.86 2.77
CA GLY A 162 -13.90 -4.38 3.38
C GLY A 162 -13.76 -3.00 4.00
N ASP A 163 -14.87 -2.49 4.46
CA ASP A 163 -14.95 -1.26 5.23
C ASP A 163 -14.49 -1.51 6.67
N ALA A 164 -13.52 -0.73 7.15
CA ALA A 164 -12.93 -0.91 8.48
C ALA A 164 -13.96 -0.70 9.60
N GLY A 165 -14.87 0.26 9.45
CA GLY A 165 -15.92 0.53 10.43
C GLY A 165 -16.86 -0.66 10.60
N ARG A 166 -17.33 -1.23 9.49
CA ARG A 166 -18.19 -2.42 9.52
C ARG A 166 -17.47 -3.64 10.10
N PHE A 167 -16.20 -3.80 9.73
CA PHE A 167 -15.39 -4.91 10.23
C PHE A 167 -15.24 -4.85 11.75
N MET A 168 -14.93 -3.67 12.31
CA MET A 168 -14.77 -3.48 13.75
C MET A 168 -16.09 -3.71 14.50
N VAL A 169 -17.20 -3.18 14.00
CA VAL A 169 -18.54 -3.42 14.56
C VAL A 169 -18.89 -4.92 14.55
N ASP A 170 -18.60 -5.63 13.47
CA ASP A 170 -18.83 -7.08 13.38
C ASP A 170 -17.98 -7.86 14.38
N MET A 171 -16.70 -7.52 14.54
CA MET A 171 -15.83 -8.10 15.56
C MET A 171 -16.38 -7.87 16.98
N ALA A 172 -16.75 -6.63 17.30
CA ALA A 172 -17.31 -6.27 18.61
C ALA A 172 -18.60 -7.05 18.88
N SER A 173 -19.50 -7.20 17.90
CA SER A 173 -20.74 -7.97 18.02
C SER A 173 -20.51 -9.46 18.31
N LYS A 174 -19.35 -9.99 17.89
CA LYS A 174 -18.93 -11.37 18.12
C LYS A 174 -18.07 -11.54 19.39
N ASN A 175 -17.93 -10.51 20.21
CA ASN A 175 -17.01 -10.47 21.36
C ASN A 175 -15.56 -10.81 21.00
N GLN A 176 -15.14 -10.55 19.76
CA GLN A 176 -13.76 -10.68 19.34
C GLN A 176 -13.01 -9.41 19.73
N LYS A 177 -11.86 -9.57 20.37
CA LYS A 177 -11.04 -8.47 20.84
C LYS A 177 -9.71 -8.42 20.10
N ALA A 178 -9.18 -7.22 19.94
CA ALA A 178 -7.80 -6.97 19.58
C ALA A 178 -7.06 -6.36 20.78
N ASP A 179 -5.77 -6.63 20.86
CA ASP A 179 -4.93 -6.06 21.91
C ASP A 179 -4.41 -4.68 21.49
N VAL A 180 -4.19 -4.48 20.18
CA VAL A 180 -3.71 -3.23 19.58
C VAL A 180 -4.47 -2.93 18.28
N VAL A 181 -4.84 -1.68 18.09
CA VAL A 181 -5.42 -1.19 16.83
C VAL A 181 -4.56 -0.05 16.30
N PHE A 182 -3.95 -0.25 15.13
CA PHE A 182 -3.38 0.83 14.34
C PHE A 182 -4.45 1.41 13.43
N MET A 183 -4.50 2.73 13.38
CA MET A 183 -5.52 3.46 12.65
C MET A 183 -4.92 4.63 11.90
N ASP A 184 -4.90 4.53 10.56
CA ASP A 184 -4.48 5.61 9.66
C ASP A 184 -5.63 5.94 8.68
N PRO A 185 -6.70 6.60 9.15
CA PRO A 185 -7.89 6.85 8.37
C PRO A 185 -7.65 7.90 7.28
N PRO A 186 -8.53 7.97 6.25
CA PRO A 186 -8.53 9.06 5.29
C PRO A 186 -8.80 10.41 5.98
N ARG A 187 -8.56 11.52 5.27
CA ARG A 187 -8.72 12.89 5.82
C ARG A 187 -10.10 13.19 6.42
N ALA A 188 -11.14 12.44 6.02
CA ALA A 188 -12.48 12.55 6.60
C ALA A 188 -12.58 11.93 8.01
N GLY A 189 -11.55 11.22 8.45
CA GLY A 189 -11.54 10.51 9.73
C GLY A 189 -12.30 9.18 9.68
N SER A 190 -12.47 8.59 10.85
CA SER A 190 -13.31 7.41 11.09
C SER A 190 -14.68 7.83 11.63
N ASP A 191 -15.70 7.02 11.37
CA ASP A 191 -17.04 7.29 11.88
C ASP A 191 -17.16 6.93 13.37
N GLU A 192 -18.24 7.43 14.00
CA GLU A 192 -18.51 7.26 15.41
C GLU A 192 -18.73 5.79 15.79
N LYS A 193 -19.26 4.98 14.87
CA LYS A 193 -19.47 3.54 15.09
C LYS A 193 -18.16 2.79 15.16
N PHE A 194 -17.19 3.15 14.31
CA PHE A 194 -15.84 2.59 14.39
C PHE A 194 -15.22 2.94 15.75
N LEU A 195 -15.22 4.22 16.15
CA LEU A 195 -14.61 4.68 17.39
C LEU A 195 -15.24 4.04 18.64
N SER A 196 -16.55 3.76 18.59
CA SER A 196 -17.24 3.09 19.69
C SER A 196 -17.00 1.58 19.74
N SER A 197 -16.41 0.98 18.70
CA SER A 197 -16.12 -0.46 18.63
C SER A 197 -14.66 -0.80 18.91
N VAL A 198 -13.80 0.20 19.05
CA VAL A 198 -12.41 0.10 19.51
C VAL A 198 -12.34 0.26 21.01
#